data_14aaae851e40371653cfa22665a19e71
#
_entry.id   14aaae851e40371653cfa22665a19e71
#
_cell.length_a   1.000
_cell.length_b   1.000
_cell.length_c   1.000
_cell.angle_alpha   90.00
_cell.angle_beta   90.00
_cell.angle_gamma   90.00
#
_symmetry.space_group_name_H-M   'P 1'
#
loop_
_entity.id
_entity.type
_entity.pdbx_description
1 polymer ?
#
loop_
_entity_poly.entity_id
_entity_poly.type
_entity_poly.pdbx_seq_one_letter_code
_entity_poly.pdbx_strand_id
1 'polypeptide(L)'
;MNREHHRWYSPSLNRDMQLLVFGHAGAKVIIFPTSKGHFYEWEDRGMMHGALSEALERGWLQAYCVDAIDEESWYARWAHPGGRAYRHHQYIEYLHNEVLPLMRSKNQNPYTMTMGASFGAFHAMGFGLKYPFEVNRIIGICGLYDIREFTGGYSDDYVYYNNPMQFVAGEHDNWRLDAMRRQDIVIVVGTGDPQLQWSRDMSGLLWSKGIGNALREWNGWIHDWPYWERVVPTYIFGHD
;
A
#
# COMPACT_ATOMS: atom_id res chain seq x y z
N MET A 1 -8.56 5.35 22.45
CA MET A 1 -7.76 4.65 21.44
C MET A 1 -6.27 4.72 21.75
N ASN A 2 -5.54 3.59 21.70
CA ASN A 2 -4.09 3.59 21.89
C ASN A 2 -3.41 4.27 20.69
N ARG A 3 -2.44 5.14 20.94
CA ARG A 3 -1.64 5.83 19.93
C ARG A 3 -0.18 5.85 20.36
N GLU A 4 0.71 5.36 19.53
CA GLU A 4 2.15 5.35 19.76
C GLU A 4 2.88 6.03 18.62
N HIS A 5 3.98 6.71 18.92
CA HIS A 5 4.87 7.28 17.91
C HIS A 5 6.23 6.58 18.03
N HIS A 6 6.67 6.01 16.92
CA HIS A 6 7.96 5.34 16.80
C HIS A 6 8.88 6.14 15.89
N ARG A 7 10.14 6.27 16.30
CA ARG A 7 11.21 6.86 15.51
C ARG A 7 12.49 6.07 15.72
N TRP A 8 13.15 5.71 14.64
CA TRP A 8 14.46 5.05 14.69
C TRP A 8 15.27 5.36 13.45
N TYR A 9 16.59 5.20 13.54
CA TYR A 9 17.46 5.23 12.39
C TYR A 9 17.29 3.95 11.58
N SER A 10 16.87 4.09 10.32
CA SER A 10 16.71 2.98 9.39
C SER A 10 18.05 2.66 8.71
N PRO A 11 18.63 1.48 8.91
CA PRO A 11 19.80 1.05 8.16
C PRO A 11 19.51 0.85 6.67
N SER A 12 18.31 0.41 6.30
CA SER A 12 17.90 0.24 4.89
C SER A 12 17.89 1.57 4.15
N LEU A 13 17.46 2.65 4.80
CA LEU A 13 17.30 3.96 4.18
C LEU A 13 18.43 4.95 4.51
N ASN A 14 19.30 4.61 5.48
CA ASN A 14 20.37 5.48 5.97
C ASN A 14 19.85 6.86 6.44
N ARG A 15 18.72 6.84 7.17
CA ARG A 15 18.07 8.03 7.73
C ARG A 15 17.11 7.66 8.86
N ASP A 16 16.70 8.66 9.64
CA ASP A 16 15.61 8.46 10.60
C ASP A 16 14.28 8.26 9.87
N MET A 17 13.55 7.25 10.31
CA MET A 17 12.18 6.98 9.88
C MET A 17 11.21 7.03 11.04
N GLN A 18 9.96 7.31 10.75
CA GLN A 18 8.90 7.47 11.74
C GLN A 18 7.66 6.69 11.31
N LEU A 19 6.87 6.25 12.27
CA LEU A 19 5.52 5.73 12.05
C LEU A 19 4.64 5.98 13.29
N LEU A 20 3.33 5.99 13.07
CA LEU A 20 2.34 5.95 14.13
C LEU A 20 1.69 4.57 14.20
N VAL A 21 1.43 4.11 15.42
CA VAL A 21 0.63 2.90 15.67
C VAL A 21 -0.66 3.29 16.36
N PHE A 22 -1.78 2.84 15.84
CA PHE A 22 -3.10 3.04 16.43
C PHE A 22 -3.75 1.69 16.73
N GLY A 23 -4.50 1.61 17.82
CA GLY A 23 -5.13 0.36 18.28
C GLY A 23 -4.15 -0.50 19.09
N HIS A 24 -4.62 -1.65 19.56
CA HIS A 24 -3.88 -2.49 20.51
C HIS A 24 -3.91 -3.99 20.19
N ALA A 25 -4.76 -4.41 19.25
CA ALA A 25 -4.95 -5.82 18.89
C ALA A 25 -5.63 -5.94 17.50
N GLY A 26 -5.92 -7.16 17.09
CA GLY A 26 -6.65 -7.48 15.85
C GLY A 26 -5.76 -7.68 14.64
N ALA A 27 -6.33 -7.61 13.45
CA ALA A 27 -5.59 -7.66 12.21
C ALA A 27 -4.63 -6.47 12.10
N LYS A 28 -3.46 -6.68 11.52
CA LYS A 28 -2.47 -5.59 11.34
C LYS A 28 -2.64 -4.98 9.94
N VAL A 29 -2.61 -3.65 9.85
CA VAL A 29 -2.62 -2.97 8.56
C VAL A 29 -1.47 -1.96 8.45
N ILE A 30 -0.67 -2.07 7.38
CA ILE A 30 0.25 -1.02 6.98
C ILE A 30 -0.54 -0.03 6.15
N ILE A 31 -0.58 1.22 6.60
CA ILE A 31 -1.26 2.32 5.90
C ILE A 31 -0.22 3.24 5.28
N PHE A 32 -0.28 3.33 3.95
CA PHE A 32 0.61 4.18 3.18
C PHE A 32 -0.02 5.56 2.97
N PRO A 33 0.75 6.64 3.14
CA PRO A 33 0.27 7.99 2.83
C PRO A 33 0.04 8.18 1.32
N THR A 34 -0.62 9.25 0.95
CA THR A 34 -0.76 9.66 -0.45
C THR A 34 0.57 10.21 -1.00
N SER A 35 0.56 10.71 -2.25
CA SER A 35 1.76 11.27 -2.90
C SER A 35 2.49 12.27 -2.02
N LYS A 36 3.76 11.98 -1.66
CA LYS A 36 4.62 12.80 -0.80
C LYS A 36 4.05 13.05 0.60
N GLY A 37 3.05 12.27 1.01
CA GLY A 37 2.49 12.34 2.34
C GLY A 37 3.42 11.74 3.39
N HIS A 38 3.09 11.97 4.66
CA HIS A 38 3.86 11.54 5.79
C HIS A 38 3.06 10.58 6.69
N PHE A 39 3.75 9.95 7.62
CA PHE A 39 3.18 8.98 8.58
C PHE A 39 1.97 9.50 9.37
N TYR A 40 1.81 10.81 9.52
CA TYR A 40 0.71 11.44 10.25
C TYR A 40 -0.48 11.86 9.36
N GLU A 41 -0.38 11.74 8.04
CA GLU A 41 -1.39 12.26 7.11
C GLU A 41 -2.79 11.69 7.38
N TRP A 42 -2.91 10.37 7.54
CA TRP A 42 -4.20 9.72 7.80
C TRP A 42 -4.80 10.14 9.15
N GLU A 43 -3.97 10.45 10.17
CA GLU A 43 -4.43 11.03 11.44
C GLU A 43 -4.93 12.46 11.24
N ASP A 44 -4.15 13.31 10.57
CA ASP A 44 -4.50 14.72 10.31
C ASP A 44 -5.79 14.86 9.49
N ARG A 45 -6.08 13.87 8.65
CA ARG A 45 -7.32 13.77 7.89
C ARG A 45 -8.49 13.15 8.67
N GLY A 46 -8.33 12.89 9.95
CA GLY A 46 -9.37 12.38 10.82
C GLY A 46 -9.69 10.89 10.65
N MET A 47 -9.01 10.17 9.76
CA MET A 47 -9.33 8.77 9.42
C MET A 47 -9.21 7.83 10.62
N MET A 48 -8.24 8.07 11.51
CA MET A 48 -8.03 7.24 12.71
C MET A 48 -9.15 7.44 13.75
N HIS A 49 -9.65 8.68 13.87
CA HIS A 49 -10.68 9.06 14.83
C HIS A 49 -12.10 9.02 14.24
N GLY A 50 -12.24 8.86 12.94
CA GLY A 50 -13.49 8.72 12.20
C GLY A 50 -13.64 7.31 11.61
N ALA A 51 -13.24 7.14 10.37
CA ALA A 51 -13.48 5.94 9.57
C ALA A 51 -12.99 4.62 10.19
N LEU A 52 -11.89 4.64 10.94
CA LEU A 52 -11.28 3.46 11.56
C LEU A 52 -11.47 3.38 13.08
N SER A 53 -12.07 4.40 13.73
CA SER A 53 -12.08 4.52 15.20
C SER A 53 -12.70 3.30 15.88
N GLU A 54 -13.84 2.81 15.42
CA GLU A 54 -14.51 1.65 16.01
C GLU A 54 -13.65 0.38 15.94
N ALA A 55 -13.05 0.12 14.77
CA ALA A 55 -12.21 -1.06 14.56
C ALA A 55 -10.96 -1.03 15.45
N LEU A 56 -10.35 0.14 15.60
CA LEU A 56 -9.15 0.36 16.42
C LEU A 56 -9.46 0.26 17.92
N GLU A 57 -10.58 0.85 18.38
CA GLU A 57 -10.98 0.85 19.80
C GLU A 57 -11.43 -0.53 20.26
N ARG A 58 -12.13 -1.27 19.40
CA ARG A 58 -12.56 -2.64 19.69
C ARG A 58 -11.44 -3.69 19.57
N GLY A 59 -10.25 -3.30 19.10
CA GLY A 59 -9.14 -4.22 18.90
C GLY A 59 -9.39 -5.22 17.77
N TRP A 60 -10.18 -4.84 16.77
CA TRP A 60 -10.34 -5.62 15.53
C TRP A 60 -9.22 -5.32 14.55
N LEU A 61 -8.64 -4.13 14.65
CA LEU A 61 -7.59 -3.62 13.79
C LEU A 61 -6.49 -2.95 14.62
N GLN A 62 -5.24 -3.12 14.19
CA GLN A 62 -4.12 -2.31 14.61
C GLN A 62 -3.45 -1.70 13.37
N ALA A 63 -3.43 -0.38 13.28
CA ALA A 63 -2.93 0.36 12.15
C ALA A 63 -1.49 0.86 12.37
N TYR A 64 -0.66 0.72 11.34
CA TYR A 64 0.73 1.18 11.28
C TYR A 64 0.84 2.17 10.12
N CYS A 65 0.74 3.46 10.43
CA CYS A 65 0.85 4.55 9.45
C CYS A 65 2.33 4.85 9.22
N VAL A 66 2.85 4.39 8.09
CA VAL A 66 4.27 4.52 7.75
C VAL A 66 4.57 5.85 7.05
N ASP A 67 5.80 6.33 7.21
CA ASP A 67 6.30 7.47 6.44
C ASP A 67 6.63 7.06 5.00
N ALA A 68 6.56 7.99 4.05
CA ALA A 68 7.00 7.79 2.68
C ALA A 68 8.34 8.51 2.41
N ILE A 69 9.00 8.09 1.35
CA ILE A 69 10.22 8.74 0.83
C ILE A 69 10.06 9.13 -0.64
N ASP A 70 8.85 9.44 -1.03
CA ASP A 70 8.49 9.70 -2.43
C ASP A 70 9.35 10.80 -3.05
N GLU A 71 9.66 11.87 -2.29
CA GLU A 71 10.48 12.98 -2.74
C GLU A 71 11.94 12.61 -2.98
N GLU A 72 12.42 11.53 -2.34
CA GLU A 72 13.77 10.98 -2.56
C GLU A 72 13.78 9.86 -3.60
N SER A 73 12.61 9.31 -3.94
CA SER A 73 12.43 8.20 -4.88
C SER A 73 11.69 8.65 -6.14
N TRP A 74 10.51 8.16 -6.41
CA TRP A 74 9.81 8.38 -7.68
C TRP A 74 9.59 9.85 -8.04
N TYR A 75 9.38 10.73 -7.06
CA TYR A 75 9.20 12.17 -7.28
C TYR A 75 10.50 12.97 -7.36
N ALA A 76 11.66 12.37 -7.15
CA ALA A 76 12.97 13.01 -7.34
C ALA A 76 13.29 13.18 -8.84
N ARG A 77 12.46 13.94 -9.56
CA ARG A 77 12.56 14.07 -11.04
C ARG A 77 13.87 14.65 -11.55
N TRP A 78 14.67 15.27 -10.68
CA TRP A 78 16.02 15.73 -10.93
C TRP A 78 17.06 14.59 -10.99
N ALA A 79 16.73 13.42 -10.43
CA ALA A 79 17.61 12.25 -10.38
C ALA A 79 17.31 11.29 -11.54
N HIS A 80 18.33 10.51 -11.92
CA HIS A 80 18.20 9.47 -12.94
C HIS A 80 17.12 8.43 -12.51
N PRO A 81 16.28 7.93 -13.43
CA PRO A 81 15.21 6.98 -13.10
C PRO A 81 15.67 5.72 -12.35
N GLY A 82 16.81 5.14 -12.72
CA GLY A 82 17.40 4.00 -12.02
C GLY A 82 17.78 4.31 -10.56
N GLY A 83 18.30 5.50 -10.29
CA GLY A 83 18.58 5.95 -8.93
C GLY A 83 17.31 6.11 -8.09
N ARG A 84 16.24 6.63 -8.70
CA ARG A 84 14.91 6.73 -8.06
C ARG A 84 14.32 5.36 -7.76
N ALA A 85 14.43 4.43 -8.70
CA ALA A 85 13.96 3.05 -8.53
C ALA A 85 14.76 2.31 -7.43
N TYR A 86 16.09 2.50 -7.40
CA TYR A 86 16.94 1.96 -6.35
C TYR A 86 16.56 2.53 -4.96
N ARG A 87 16.31 3.86 -4.88
CA ARG A 87 15.87 4.48 -3.62
C ARG A 87 14.54 3.92 -3.16
N HIS A 88 13.59 3.72 -4.07
CA HIS A 88 12.32 3.05 -3.76
C HIS A 88 12.54 1.59 -3.32
N HIS A 89 13.46 0.86 -3.95
CA HIS A 89 13.80 -0.49 -3.51
C HIS A 89 14.28 -0.51 -2.04
N GLN A 90 15.11 0.44 -1.63
CA GLN A 90 15.52 0.58 -0.24
C GLN A 90 14.34 0.85 0.71
N TYR A 91 13.30 1.56 0.24
CA TYR A 91 12.07 1.75 1.00
C TYR A 91 11.29 0.43 1.18
N ILE A 92 11.23 -0.38 0.16
CA ILE A 92 10.62 -1.71 0.24
C ILE A 92 11.39 -2.60 1.23
N GLU A 93 12.73 -2.54 1.23
CA GLU A 93 13.56 -3.24 2.22
C GLU A 93 13.33 -2.73 3.66
N TYR A 94 13.18 -1.42 3.85
CA TYR A 94 12.79 -0.85 5.14
C TYR A 94 11.45 -1.41 5.64
N LEU A 95 10.44 -1.46 4.80
CA LEU A 95 9.13 -2.01 5.18
C LEU A 95 9.24 -3.50 5.56
N HIS A 96 9.98 -4.28 4.78
CA HIS A 96 10.11 -5.71 5.00
C HIS A 96 11.01 -6.05 6.21
N ASN A 97 12.17 -5.41 6.31
CA ASN A 97 13.20 -5.79 7.28
C ASN A 97 13.07 -5.07 8.63
N GLU A 98 12.33 -3.96 8.69
CA GLU A 98 12.21 -3.13 9.89
C GLU A 98 10.75 -2.99 10.36
N VAL A 99 9.82 -2.59 9.48
CA VAL A 99 8.42 -2.37 9.85
C VAL A 99 7.70 -3.69 10.16
N LEU A 100 7.79 -4.70 9.29
CA LEU A 100 7.16 -6.00 9.56
C LEU A 100 7.65 -6.66 10.85
N PRO A 101 8.96 -6.71 11.17
CA PRO A 101 9.44 -7.21 12.46
C PRO A 101 8.90 -6.41 13.66
N LEU A 102 8.84 -5.08 13.57
CA LEU A 102 8.21 -4.25 14.60
C LEU A 102 6.74 -4.63 14.80
N MET A 103 5.98 -4.76 13.71
CA MET A 103 4.57 -5.17 13.75
C MET A 103 4.41 -6.54 14.44
N ARG A 104 5.25 -7.50 14.12
CA ARG A 104 5.23 -8.84 14.72
C ARG A 104 5.58 -8.82 16.20
N SER A 105 6.54 -7.98 16.62
CA SER A 105 6.92 -7.83 18.03
C SER A 105 5.79 -7.24 18.89
N LYS A 106 4.93 -6.41 18.30
CA LYS A 106 3.83 -5.73 18.99
C LYS A 106 2.52 -6.54 18.95
N ASN A 107 2.29 -7.31 17.90
CA ASN A 107 1.02 -8.01 17.69
C ASN A 107 1.25 -9.36 17.00
N GLN A 108 0.88 -10.43 17.70
CA GLN A 108 1.05 -11.81 17.24
C GLN A 108 -0.06 -12.29 16.29
N ASN A 109 -1.07 -11.46 16.00
CA ASN A 109 -2.08 -11.82 15.01
C ASN A 109 -1.41 -12.07 13.65
N PRO A 110 -1.63 -13.23 13.00
CA PRO A 110 -0.96 -13.56 11.74
C PRO A 110 -1.49 -12.75 10.54
N TYR A 111 -2.69 -12.18 10.64
CA TYR A 111 -3.33 -11.49 9.53
C TYR A 111 -2.74 -10.09 9.33
N THR A 112 -2.14 -9.89 8.18
CA THR A 112 -1.51 -8.61 7.81
C THR A 112 -2.16 -8.06 6.54
N MET A 113 -2.47 -6.77 6.54
CA MET A 113 -3.04 -6.05 5.41
C MET A 113 -2.11 -4.91 4.98
N THR A 114 -2.25 -4.49 3.73
CA THR A 114 -1.72 -3.24 3.21
C THR A 114 -2.85 -2.38 2.66
N MET A 115 -2.83 -1.09 2.92
CA MET A 115 -3.84 -0.15 2.45
C MET A 115 -3.22 1.20 2.08
N GLY A 116 -3.76 1.82 1.05
CA GLY A 116 -3.39 3.17 0.67
C GLY A 116 -4.32 3.76 -0.37
N ALA A 117 -4.27 5.09 -0.50
CA ALA A 117 -5.04 5.84 -1.48
C ALA A 117 -4.09 6.60 -2.42
N SER A 118 -4.52 6.81 -3.69
CA SER A 118 -3.71 7.50 -4.70
C SER A 118 -2.34 6.81 -4.87
N PHE A 119 -1.23 7.51 -4.68
CA PHE A 119 0.11 6.92 -4.74
C PHE A 119 0.37 5.92 -3.60
N GLY A 120 -0.31 6.07 -2.45
CA GLY A 120 -0.29 5.07 -1.38
C GLY A 120 -0.86 3.71 -1.80
N ALA A 121 -1.80 3.69 -2.76
CA ALA A 121 -2.31 2.44 -3.33
C ALA A 121 -1.25 1.72 -4.19
N PHE A 122 -0.36 2.46 -4.87
CA PHE A 122 0.81 1.90 -5.55
C PHE A 122 1.73 1.18 -4.55
N HIS A 123 2.03 1.82 -3.42
CA HIS A 123 2.85 1.21 -2.37
C HIS A 123 2.18 -0.02 -1.77
N ALA A 124 0.88 0.06 -1.45
CA ALA A 124 0.12 -1.04 -0.87
C ALA A 124 0.07 -2.27 -1.79
N MET A 125 -0.23 -2.05 -3.07
CA MET A 125 -0.29 -3.10 -4.09
C MET A 125 1.10 -3.67 -4.38
N GLY A 126 2.09 -2.80 -4.58
CA GLY A 126 3.46 -3.20 -4.89
C GLY A 126 4.08 -4.04 -3.76
N PHE A 127 3.97 -3.58 -2.51
CA PHE A 127 4.48 -4.31 -1.35
C PHE A 127 3.72 -5.62 -1.12
N GLY A 128 2.39 -5.59 -1.15
CA GLY A 128 1.56 -6.76 -0.89
C GLY A 128 1.79 -7.89 -1.89
N LEU A 129 1.87 -7.58 -3.20
CA LEU A 129 2.14 -8.57 -4.24
C LEU A 129 3.60 -9.03 -4.26
N LYS A 130 4.54 -8.18 -3.84
CA LYS A 130 5.97 -8.55 -3.73
C LYS A 130 6.21 -9.54 -2.60
N TYR A 131 5.45 -9.43 -1.50
CA TYR A 131 5.56 -10.28 -0.31
C TYR A 131 4.25 -11.04 -0.03
N PRO A 132 3.81 -11.94 -0.95
CA PRO A 132 2.51 -12.58 -0.86
C PRO A 132 2.39 -13.60 0.29
N PHE A 133 3.50 -13.97 0.92
CA PHE A 133 3.51 -14.83 2.12
C PHE A 133 3.36 -14.03 3.42
N GLU A 134 3.54 -12.71 3.36
CA GLU A 134 3.51 -11.81 4.50
C GLU A 134 2.19 -11.03 4.60
N VAL A 135 1.56 -10.80 3.44
CA VAL A 135 0.36 -9.96 3.32
C VAL A 135 -0.83 -10.80 2.90
N ASN A 136 -1.89 -10.74 3.68
CA ASN A 136 -3.12 -11.51 3.45
C ASN A 136 -4.16 -10.69 2.65
N ARG A 137 -4.21 -9.37 2.85
CA ARG A 137 -5.17 -8.49 2.18
C ARG A 137 -4.51 -7.21 1.67
N ILE A 138 -4.93 -6.78 0.49
CA ILE A 138 -4.46 -5.55 -0.16
C ILE A 138 -5.66 -4.67 -0.49
N ILE A 139 -5.64 -3.40 -0.08
CA ILE A 139 -6.69 -2.43 -0.39
C ILE A 139 -6.06 -1.22 -1.08
N GLY A 140 -6.35 -1.08 -2.37
CA GLY A 140 -5.90 0.07 -3.17
C GLY A 140 -7.07 0.97 -3.54
N ILE A 141 -7.01 2.25 -3.16
CA ILE A 141 -8.07 3.23 -3.39
C ILE A 141 -7.57 4.27 -4.39
N CYS A 142 -8.27 4.45 -5.52
CA CYS A 142 -7.94 5.43 -6.56
C CYS A 142 -6.46 5.39 -6.98
N GLY A 143 -5.92 4.17 -7.18
CA GLY A 143 -4.49 3.92 -7.30
C GLY A 143 -3.91 4.12 -8.69
N LEU A 144 -2.67 4.61 -8.72
CA LEU A 144 -1.74 4.42 -9.81
C LEU A 144 -1.07 3.05 -9.60
N TYR A 145 -0.96 2.21 -10.62
CA TYR A 145 -0.33 0.90 -10.48
C TYR A 145 0.81 0.64 -11.46
N ASP A 146 1.10 1.57 -12.36
CA ASP A 146 2.21 1.48 -13.32
C ASP A 146 3.13 2.71 -13.18
N ILE A 147 4.38 2.46 -12.80
CA ILE A 147 5.35 3.53 -12.54
C ILE A 147 6.09 4.00 -13.81
N ARG A 148 5.83 3.41 -14.97
CA ARG A 148 6.57 3.74 -16.21
C ARG A 148 6.45 5.20 -16.64
N GLU A 149 5.36 5.89 -16.31
CA GLU A 149 5.25 7.34 -16.53
C GLU A 149 6.32 8.15 -15.77
N PHE A 150 6.75 7.65 -14.63
CA PHE A 150 7.79 8.31 -13.84
C PHE A 150 9.19 8.06 -14.37
N THR A 151 9.39 7.03 -15.20
CA THR A 151 10.72 6.63 -15.69
C THR A 151 11.04 7.17 -17.08
N GLY A 152 10.04 7.74 -17.80
CA GLY A 152 10.24 8.24 -19.16
C GLY A 152 10.70 7.16 -20.15
N GLY A 153 10.26 5.91 -19.94
CA GLY A 153 10.65 4.76 -20.76
C GLY A 153 11.92 4.04 -20.31
N TYR A 154 12.66 4.56 -19.33
CA TYR A 154 13.78 3.84 -18.73
C TYR A 154 13.29 2.62 -17.95
N SER A 155 14.02 1.51 -18.05
CA SER A 155 13.78 0.28 -17.30
C SER A 155 15.10 -0.39 -16.92
N ASP A 156 15.14 -0.93 -15.71
CA ASP A 156 16.18 -1.82 -15.19
C ASP A 156 15.51 -2.79 -14.20
N ASP A 157 16.31 -3.63 -13.55
CA ASP A 157 15.78 -4.59 -12.57
C ASP A 157 15.07 -3.89 -11.40
N TYR A 158 15.55 -2.72 -10.95
CA TYR A 158 14.90 -1.98 -9.87
C TYR A 158 13.56 -1.38 -10.30
N VAL A 159 13.44 -0.88 -11.53
CA VAL A 159 12.16 -0.44 -12.08
C VAL A 159 11.22 -1.64 -12.22
N TYR A 160 11.68 -2.73 -12.84
CA TYR A 160 10.89 -3.93 -13.10
C TYR A 160 10.32 -4.53 -11.79
N TYR A 161 11.18 -4.81 -10.81
CA TYR A 161 10.76 -5.46 -9.57
C TYR A 161 10.05 -4.54 -8.56
N ASN A 162 9.93 -3.24 -8.85
CA ASN A 162 9.16 -2.29 -8.07
C ASN A 162 7.93 -1.76 -8.82
N ASN A 163 7.64 -2.28 -10.01
CA ASN A 163 6.43 -1.97 -10.75
C ASN A 163 5.47 -3.17 -10.76
N PRO A 164 4.36 -3.16 -9.99
CA PRO A 164 3.44 -4.29 -9.92
C PRO A 164 2.90 -4.72 -11.29
N MET A 165 2.66 -3.78 -12.20
CA MET A 165 2.24 -4.11 -13.58
C MET A 165 3.28 -4.90 -14.37
N GLN A 166 4.58 -4.77 -14.05
CA GLN A 166 5.64 -5.50 -14.74
C GLN A 166 5.96 -6.83 -14.05
N PHE A 167 6.26 -6.83 -12.75
CA PHE A 167 6.69 -8.06 -12.09
C PHE A 167 5.58 -9.10 -11.98
N VAL A 168 4.31 -8.68 -11.82
CA VAL A 168 3.16 -9.61 -11.83
C VAL A 168 2.95 -10.19 -13.23
N ALA A 169 3.06 -9.35 -14.28
CA ALA A 169 2.96 -9.84 -15.67
C ALA A 169 4.03 -10.90 -15.98
N GLY A 170 5.25 -10.68 -15.50
CA GLY A 170 6.39 -11.59 -15.69
C GLY A 170 6.49 -12.72 -14.67
N GLU A 171 5.59 -12.81 -13.68
CA GLU A 171 5.64 -13.88 -12.68
C GLU A 171 5.19 -15.22 -13.28
N HIS A 172 6.03 -16.24 -13.15
CA HIS A 172 5.79 -17.60 -13.64
C HIS A 172 6.05 -18.67 -12.57
N ASP A 173 6.57 -18.28 -11.40
CA ASP A 173 6.74 -19.23 -10.29
C ASP A 173 5.38 -19.56 -9.67
N ASN A 174 4.96 -20.81 -9.85
CA ASN A 174 3.67 -21.28 -9.35
C ASN A 174 3.55 -21.18 -7.84
N TRP A 175 4.62 -21.33 -7.07
CA TRP A 175 4.60 -21.21 -5.61
C TRP A 175 4.28 -19.77 -5.19
N ARG A 176 4.87 -18.78 -5.86
CA ARG A 176 4.55 -17.36 -5.65
C ARG A 176 3.16 -17.00 -6.15
N LEU A 177 2.78 -17.46 -7.35
CA LEU A 177 1.44 -17.25 -7.90
C LEU A 177 0.36 -17.84 -6.98
N ASP A 178 0.57 -19.03 -6.40
CA ASP A 178 -0.37 -19.64 -5.47
C ASP A 178 -0.45 -18.85 -4.14
N ALA A 179 0.63 -18.22 -3.71
CA ALA A 179 0.59 -17.31 -2.58
C ALA A 179 -0.23 -16.04 -2.91
N MET A 180 -0.02 -15.43 -4.08
CA MET A 180 -0.80 -14.28 -4.55
C MET A 180 -2.29 -14.62 -4.74
N ARG A 181 -2.61 -15.83 -5.20
CA ARG A 181 -4.00 -16.30 -5.36
C ARG A 181 -4.76 -16.46 -4.05
N ARG A 182 -4.04 -16.60 -2.93
CA ARG A 182 -4.64 -16.66 -1.59
C ARG A 182 -4.87 -15.28 -0.97
N GLN A 183 -4.30 -14.23 -1.55
CA GLN A 183 -4.50 -12.88 -1.06
C GLN A 183 -5.91 -12.38 -1.40
N ASP A 184 -6.47 -11.61 -0.51
CA ASP A 184 -7.73 -10.90 -0.70
C ASP A 184 -7.43 -9.48 -1.18
N ILE A 185 -7.77 -9.18 -2.44
CA ILE A 185 -7.38 -7.93 -3.10
C ILE A 185 -8.62 -7.11 -3.46
N VAL A 186 -8.69 -5.90 -2.93
CA VAL A 186 -9.76 -4.93 -3.22
C VAL A 186 -9.17 -3.70 -3.90
N ILE A 187 -9.72 -3.35 -5.05
CA ILE A 187 -9.35 -2.16 -5.82
C ILE A 187 -10.60 -1.28 -5.91
N VAL A 188 -10.54 -0.06 -5.36
CA VAL A 188 -11.68 0.88 -5.36
C VAL A 188 -11.33 2.10 -6.20
N VAL A 189 -12.23 2.54 -7.07
CA VAL A 189 -12.00 3.71 -7.93
C VAL A 189 -13.34 4.35 -8.31
N GLY A 190 -13.33 5.64 -8.58
CA GLY A 190 -14.49 6.35 -9.14
C GLY A 190 -14.57 6.21 -10.66
N THR A 191 -15.78 6.13 -11.22
CA THR A 191 -15.97 6.10 -12.68
C THR A 191 -15.56 7.40 -13.38
N GLY A 192 -15.47 8.51 -12.64
CA GLY A 192 -14.94 9.80 -13.10
C GLY A 192 -13.49 10.07 -12.67
N ASP A 193 -12.80 9.09 -12.08
CA ASP A 193 -11.43 9.24 -11.61
C ASP A 193 -10.43 9.07 -12.76
N PRO A 194 -9.39 9.93 -12.88
CA PRO A 194 -8.33 9.75 -13.87
C PRO A 194 -7.57 8.42 -13.71
N GLN A 195 -7.62 7.80 -12.53
CA GLN A 195 -6.98 6.51 -12.24
C GLN A 195 -7.87 5.30 -12.59
N LEU A 196 -9.05 5.50 -13.17
CA LEU A 196 -9.98 4.42 -13.51
C LEU A 196 -9.34 3.35 -14.41
N GLN A 197 -8.67 3.78 -15.48
CA GLN A 197 -8.07 2.83 -16.41
C GLN A 197 -6.94 2.02 -15.76
N TRP A 198 -6.10 2.65 -14.93
CA TRP A 198 -5.04 1.96 -14.19
C TRP A 198 -5.58 0.90 -13.23
N SER A 199 -6.71 1.19 -12.59
CA SER A 199 -7.40 0.24 -11.70
C SER A 199 -7.97 -0.95 -12.47
N ARG A 200 -8.54 -0.70 -13.65
CA ARG A 200 -9.04 -1.75 -14.56
C ARG A 200 -7.91 -2.61 -15.11
N ASP A 201 -6.81 -1.99 -15.54
CA ASP A 201 -5.63 -2.68 -16.07
C ASP A 201 -4.99 -3.59 -15.01
N MET A 202 -4.85 -3.08 -13.77
CA MET A 202 -4.34 -3.88 -12.64
C MET A 202 -5.25 -5.06 -12.33
N SER A 203 -6.56 -4.84 -12.25
CA SER A 203 -7.55 -5.90 -12.06
C SER A 203 -7.50 -6.94 -13.17
N GLY A 204 -7.46 -6.52 -14.43
CA GLY A 204 -7.34 -7.39 -15.60
C GLY A 204 -6.05 -8.22 -15.59
N LEU A 205 -4.93 -7.61 -15.22
CA LEU A 205 -3.66 -8.32 -15.07
C LEU A 205 -3.74 -9.40 -13.99
N LEU A 206 -4.28 -9.09 -12.82
CA LEU A 206 -4.46 -10.06 -11.73
C LEU A 206 -5.32 -11.24 -12.19
N TRP A 207 -6.46 -10.98 -12.81
CA TRP A 207 -7.32 -12.04 -13.37
C TRP A 207 -6.62 -12.89 -14.43
N SER A 208 -5.77 -12.29 -15.28
CA SER A 208 -5.00 -13.03 -16.30
C SER A 208 -4.01 -14.04 -15.70
N LYS A 209 -3.60 -13.81 -14.44
CA LYS A 209 -2.72 -14.71 -13.65
C LYS A 209 -3.50 -15.65 -12.71
N GLY A 210 -4.85 -15.63 -12.79
CA GLY A 210 -5.72 -16.41 -11.90
C GLY A 210 -5.74 -15.89 -10.46
N ILE A 211 -5.31 -14.63 -10.24
CA ILE A 211 -5.33 -13.97 -8.94
C ILE A 211 -6.68 -13.25 -8.82
N GLY A 212 -7.55 -13.76 -7.92
CA GLY A 212 -8.87 -13.18 -7.66
C GLY A 212 -8.75 -11.78 -7.05
N ASN A 213 -9.61 -10.86 -7.51
CA ASN A 213 -9.67 -9.52 -6.94
C ASN A 213 -11.07 -8.91 -7.09
N ALA A 214 -11.39 -7.96 -6.23
CA ALA A 214 -12.64 -7.21 -6.23
C ALA A 214 -12.40 -5.79 -6.74
N LEU A 215 -12.65 -5.53 -8.03
CA LEU A 215 -12.71 -4.19 -8.56
C LEU A 215 -14.06 -3.55 -8.22
N ARG A 216 -14.05 -2.42 -7.51
CA ARG A 216 -15.23 -1.66 -7.07
C ARG A 216 -15.23 -0.27 -7.68
N GLU A 217 -16.10 -0.07 -8.68
CA GLU A 217 -16.26 1.21 -9.36
C GLU A 217 -17.43 1.98 -8.75
N TRP A 218 -17.10 3.07 -8.06
CA TRP A 218 -18.10 3.98 -7.49
C TRP A 218 -18.51 5.03 -8.52
N ASN A 219 -19.74 5.46 -8.49
CA ASN A 219 -20.23 6.46 -9.44
C ASN A 219 -19.58 7.83 -9.22
N GLY A 220 -19.07 8.42 -10.28
CA GLY A 220 -18.46 9.76 -10.29
C GLY A 220 -17.01 9.79 -9.82
N TRP A 221 -16.57 10.98 -9.40
CA TRP A 221 -15.22 11.23 -8.91
C TRP A 221 -15.16 11.03 -7.38
N ILE A 222 -14.21 10.21 -6.91
CA ILE A 222 -14.05 9.91 -5.49
C ILE A 222 -12.60 10.09 -4.99
N HIS A 223 -11.75 10.82 -5.72
CA HIS A 223 -10.32 10.97 -5.42
C HIS A 223 -10.07 12.04 -4.35
N ASP A 224 -10.74 11.93 -3.19
CA ASP A 224 -10.54 12.84 -2.07
C ASP A 224 -11.00 12.22 -0.74
N TRP A 225 -10.49 12.76 0.36
CA TRP A 225 -10.68 12.28 1.72
C TRP A 225 -12.15 12.09 2.16
N PRO A 226 -13.10 13.01 1.87
CA PRO A 226 -14.50 12.82 2.26
C PRO A 226 -15.16 11.58 1.64
N TYR A 227 -14.66 11.12 0.49
CA TYR A 227 -15.09 9.86 -0.12
C TYR A 227 -14.39 8.67 0.54
N TRP A 228 -13.09 8.80 0.83
CA TRP A 228 -12.29 7.73 1.44
C TRP A 228 -12.73 7.42 2.87
N GLU A 229 -13.26 8.42 3.62
CA GLU A 229 -13.91 8.20 4.91
C GLU A 229 -15.08 7.19 4.84
N ARG A 230 -15.72 7.08 3.68
CA ARG A 230 -16.83 6.14 3.43
C ARG A 230 -16.32 4.83 2.81
N VAL A 231 -15.32 4.89 1.93
CA VAL A 231 -14.70 3.75 1.27
C VAL A 231 -13.99 2.84 2.27
N VAL A 232 -13.20 3.42 3.17
CA VAL A 232 -12.35 2.65 4.10
C VAL A 232 -13.14 1.73 5.01
N PRO A 233 -14.16 2.17 5.78
CA PRO A 233 -14.93 1.26 6.64
C PRO A 233 -15.70 0.19 5.85
N THR A 234 -16.10 0.48 4.60
CA THR A 234 -16.78 -0.49 3.75
C THR A 234 -15.86 -1.66 3.38
N TYR A 235 -14.59 -1.36 3.05
CA TYR A 235 -13.68 -2.35 2.50
C TYR A 235 -12.57 -2.82 3.45
N ILE A 236 -12.46 -2.29 4.67
CA ILE A 236 -11.41 -2.74 5.59
C ILE A 236 -11.59 -4.21 6.01
N PHE A 237 -12.84 -4.68 6.12
CA PHE A 237 -13.18 -6.06 6.47
C PHE A 237 -14.15 -6.73 5.47
N GLY A 238 -14.66 -6.00 4.49
CA GLY A 238 -15.68 -6.45 3.55
C GLY A 238 -15.29 -6.27 2.09
N HIS A 239 -16.21 -6.64 1.20
CA HIS A 239 -16.08 -6.45 -0.24
C HIS A 239 -17.20 -5.57 -0.82
N ASP A 240 -18.26 -5.35 -0.04
CA ASP A 240 -19.49 -4.61 -0.44
C ASP A 240 -19.94 -3.69 0.68
#